data_e5e92719de32e56328bb29bd19de1363
#
_entry.id   e5e92719de32e56328bb29bd19de1363
#
_cell.length_a   1.000
_cell.length_b   1.000
_cell.length_c   1.000
_cell.angle_alpha   90.00
_cell.angle_beta   90.00
_cell.angle_gamma   90.00
#
_symmetry.space_group_name_H-M   'P 1'
#
loop_
_entity.id
_entity.type
_entity.pdbx_description
1 polymer ?
#
loop_
_entity_poly.entity_id
_entity_poly.type
_entity_poly.pdbx_seq_one_letter_code
_entity_poly.pdbx_strand_id
1 'polypeptide(L)'
;MKSLTGKVALVTGASRGVGKGIALGLGEAGATVYLTGRTIEEGRAAVDLPGTIYQTAEEVSELGGEGIAVHCDHLNDEEVKAVFQRIQTEQNRLDILVNNVWGGYEFFNDGTEFWKEKGFWTAPLSRWDKSFQAGVRAHYVASVLAAPIMISQHSGLIANISFFAAQRDDKGVVYGVAKAADDRMAACMAYELREHNVAVVSLYPGLVRTESVMKAAQYFDLTNSESPQFIGRGIAALATDPNIMQKSGQVLISAAVAQEFRFSDIDGKQPRPITVNEA
;
A
#
# COMPACT_ATOMS: atom_id res chain seq x y z
N MET A 1 -4.58 6.79 -24.88
CA MET A 1 -3.45 7.22 -24.01
C MET A 1 -3.71 6.62 -22.66
N LYS A 2 -2.71 6.03 -22.01
CA LYS A 2 -2.85 5.49 -20.66
C LYS A 2 -3.09 6.63 -19.68
N SER A 3 -3.94 6.42 -18.66
CA SER A 3 -4.48 7.47 -17.80
C SER A 3 -3.44 8.17 -16.90
N LEU A 4 -2.32 7.48 -16.59
CA LEU A 4 -1.24 7.99 -15.76
C LEU A 4 0.06 8.27 -16.54
N THR A 5 0.01 8.39 -17.87
CA THR A 5 1.19 8.76 -18.67
C THR A 5 1.76 10.11 -18.19
N GLY A 6 3.06 10.14 -17.88
CA GLY A 6 3.75 11.32 -17.34
C GLY A 6 3.52 11.58 -15.84
N LYS A 7 2.86 10.66 -15.13
CA LYS A 7 2.72 10.68 -13.67
C LYS A 7 3.80 9.83 -13.02
N VAL A 8 4.28 10.28 -11.88
CA VAL A 8 5.31 9.61 -11.07
C VAL A 8 4.68 9.11 -9.77
N ALA A 9 4.87 7.83 -9.50
CA ALA A 9 4.39 7.16 -8.31
C ALA A 9 5.55 6.57 -7.49
N LEU A 10 5.40 6.55 -6.17
CA LEU A 10 6.23 5.78 -5.25
C LEU A 10 5.36 4.77 -4.53
N VAL A 11 5.73 3.48 -4.61
CA VAL A 11 5.08 2.39 -3.86
C VAL A 11 6.06 1.80 -2.87
N THR A 12 5.75 1.90 -1.57
CA THR A 12 6.60 1.37 -0.52
C THR A 12 6.29 -0.11 -0.24
N GLY A 13 7.33 -0.96 -0.11
CA GLY A 13 7.15 -2.39 0.16
C GLY A 13 6.57 -3.16 -1.03
N ALA A 14 7.13 -2.98 -2.23
CA ALA A 14 6.57 -3.47 -3.50
C ALA A 14 7.24 -4.74 -4.07
N SER A 15 7.99 -5.50 -3.27
CA SER A 15 8.63 -6.74 -3.74
C SER A 15 7.64 -7.90 -3.97
N ARG A 16 6.48 -7.88 -3.34
CA ARG A 16 5.41 -8.91 -3.37
C ARG A 16 4.08 -8.39 -2.87
N GLY A 17 3.06 -9.25 -2.88
CA GLY A 17 1.77 -9.00 -2.26
C GLY A 17 1.05 -7.77 -2.80
N VAL A 18 0.36 -7.06 -1.90
CA VAL A 18 -0.43 -5.87 -2.26
C VAL A 18 0.43 -4.79 -2.89
N GLY A 19 1.64 -4.52 -2.36
CA GLY A 19 2.54 -3.51 -2.90
C GLY A 19 3.01 -3.80 -4.32
N LYS A 20 3.35 -5.07 -4.63
CA LYS A 20 3.64 -5.50 -6.00
C LYS A 20 2.43 -5.26 -6.91
N GLY A 21 1.25 -5.73 -6.50
CA GLY A 21 0.03 -5.55 -7.30
C GLY A 21 -0.31 -4.08 -7.55
N ILE A 22 -0.11 -3.21 -6.55
CA ILE A 22 -0.30 -1.77 -6.72
C ILE A 22 0.66 -1.21 -7.77
N ALA A 23 1.94 -1.58 -7.70
CA ALA A 23 2.93 -1.16 -8.69
C ALA A 23 2.54 -1.59 -10.11
N LEU A 24 2.08 -2.84 -10.27
CA LEU A 24 1.59 -3.37 -11.55
C LEU A 24 0.38 -2.59 -12.09
N GLY A 25 -0.63 -2.31 -11.23
CA GLY A 25 -1.81 -1.55 -11.65
C GLY A 25 -1.50 -0.10 -12.06
N LEU A 26 -0.54 0.54 -11.39
CA LEU A 26 -0.05 1.87 -11.77
C LEU A 26 0.73 1.82 -13.09
N GLY A 27 1.56 0.77 -13.29
CA GLY A 27 2.27 0.51 -14.56
C GLY A 27 1.33 0.25 -15.72
N GLU A 28 0.28 -0.55 -15.51
CA GLU A 28 -0.80 -0.78 -16.48
C GLU A 28 -1.44 0.54 -16.92
N ALA A 29 -1.60 1.48 -15.98
CA ALA A 29 -2.10 2.83 -16.25
C ALA A 29 -1.07 3.76 -16.91
N GLY A 30 0.19 3.35 -17.04
CA GLY A 30 1.26 4.07 -17.74
C GLY A 30 2.09 5.04 -16.89
N ALA A 31 2.09 4.87 -15.56
CA ALA A 31 2.93 5.65 -14.67
C ALA A 31 4.40 5.25 -14.72
N THR A 32 5.30 6.20 -14.38
CA THR A 32 6.64 5.89 -13.88
C THR A 32 6.52 5.52 -12.41
N VAL A 33 6.89 4.29 -12.05
CA VAL A 33 6.68 3.73 -10.71
C VAL A 33 8.03 3.43 -10.06
N TYR A 34 8.40 4.26 -9.09
CA TYR A 34 9.45 3.92 -8.13
C TYR A 34 8.88 2.93 -7.12
N LEU A 35 9.56 1.82 -6.96
CA LEU A 35 9.13 0.78 -6.04
C LEU A 35 10.27 0.39 -5.10
N THR A 36 9.97 0.40 -3.81
CA THR A 36 10.96 0.16 -2.78
C THR A 36 10.74 -1.15 -2.04
N GLY A 37 11.80 -1.68 -1.50
CA GLY A 37 11.79 -2.86 -0.63
C GLY A 37 13.19 -3.34 -0.34
N ARG A 38 13.31 -4.22 0.65
CA ARG A 38 14.60 -4.81 1.08
C ARG A 38 15.03 -6.01 0.24
N THR A 39 14.05 -6.71 -0.37
CA THR A 39 14.33 -7.94 -1.11
C THR A 39 14.76 -7.63 -2.54
N ILE A 40 16.04 -7.81 -2.81
CA ILE A 40 16.69 -7.60 -4.11
C ILE A 40 17.08 -8.91 -4.80
N GLU A 41 17.20 -10.00 -4.03
CA GLU A 41 17.56 -11.33 -4.52
C GLU A 41 16.47 -12.34 -4.12
N GLU A 42 16.14 -13.26 -5.04
CA GLU A 42 15.18 -14.33 -4.77
C GLU A 42 15.70 -15.24 -3.63
N GLY A 43 14.80 -15.66 -2.75
CA GLY A 43 15.14 -16.49 -1.57
C GLY A 43 15.81 -15.74 -0.41
N ARG A 44 16.01 -14.40 -0.51
CA ARG A 44 16.60 -13.56 0.54
C ARG A 44 15.57 -12.72 1.30
N ALA A 45 14.30 -13.02 1.16
CA ALA A 45 13.24 -12.33 1.90
C ALA A 45 13.27 -12.69 3.39
N ALA A 46 12.84 -11.74 4.24
CA ALA A 46 12.64 -11.99 5.68
C ALA A 46 11.51 -13.03 5.96
N VAL A 47 10.65 -13.25 4.97
CA VAL A 47 9.60 -14.29 4.98
C VAL A 47 9.83 -15.23 3.80
N ASP A 48 9.50 -16.52 3.97
CA ASP A 48 9.63 -17.54 2.92
C ASP A 48 8.53 -17.37 1.84
N LEU A 49 8.66 -16.28 1.06
CA LEU A 49 7.77 -15.93 -0.04
C LEU A 49 8.60 -15.39 -1.23
N PRO A 50 8.17 -15.67 -2.47
CA PRO A 50 8.86 -15.22 -3.68
C PRO A 50 8.74 -13.72 -3.89
N GLY A 51 9.53 -13.20 -4.83
CA GLY A 51 9.45 -11.86 -5.38
C GLY A 51 10.53 -10.90 -4.88
N THR A 52 11.02 -10.09 -5.81
CA THR A 52 12.00 -9.02 -5.60
C THR A 52 11.50 -7.70 -6.14
N ILE A 53 12.13 -6.59 -5.74
CA ILE A 53 11.79 -5.28 -6.32
C ILE A 53 12.21 -5.19 -7.79
N TYR A 54 13.27 -5.86 -8.20
CA TYR A 54 13.72 -5.85 -9.61
C TYR A 54 12.73 -6.57 -10.52
N GLN A 55 12.28 -7.76 -10.10
CA GLN A 55 11.26 -8.51 -10.84
C GLN A 55 9.95 -7.71 -10.96
N THR A 56 9.53 -7.05 -9.89
CA THR A 56 8.34 -6.18 -9.95
C THR A 56 8.54 -5.01 -10.92
N ALA A 57 9.74 -4.41 -10.97
CA ALA A 57 10.04 -3.30 -11.89
C ALA A 57 9.97 -3.72 -13.36
N GLU A 58 10.49 -4.91 -13.68
CA GLU A 58 10.40 -5.51 -15.02
C GLU A 58 8.93 -5.72 -15.41
N GLU A 59 8.14 -6.35 -14.55
CA GLU A 59 6.71 -6.61 -14.79
C GLU A 59 5.91 -5.29 -14.96
N VAL A 60 6.22 -4.22 -14.21
CA VAL A 60 5.63 -2.89 -14.38
C VAL A 60 5.93 -2.35 -15.79
N SER A 61 7.17 -2.54 -16.26
CA SER A 61 7.59 -2.06 -17.57
C SER A 61 6.96 -2.87 -18.72
N GLU A 62 6.80 -4.17 -18.55
CA GLU A 62 6.08 -5.04 -19.49
C GLU A 62 4.60 -4.65 -19.67
N LEU A 63 3.96 -4.15 -18.61
CA LEU A 63 2.59 -3.62 -18.65
C LEU A 63 2.51 -2.23 -19.30
N GLY A 64 3.66 -1.62 -19.59
CA GLY A 64 3.82 -0.39 -20.35
C GLY A 64 3.79 0.89 -19.51
N GLY A 65 4.13 0.78 -18.24
CA GLY A 65 4.65 1.85 -17.40
C GLY A 65 6.18 1.92 -17.50
N GLU A 66 6.80 2.52 -16.50
CA GLU A 66 8.25 2.50 -16.29
C GLU A 66 8.51 2.08 -14.84
N GLY A 67 9.04 0.89 -14.62
CA GLY A 67 9.36 0.37 -13.28
C GLY A 67 10.78 0.70 -12.87
N ILE A 68 10.97 1.37 -11.72
CA ILE A 68 12.27 1.76 -11.18
C ILE A 68 12.42 1.16 -9.78
N ALA A 69 13.21 0.09 -9.68
CA ALA A 69 13.49 -0.54 -8.39
C ALA A 69 14.52 0.28 -7.59
N VAL A 70 14.21 0.53 -6.32
CA VAL A 70 15.11 1.21 -5.39
C VAL A 70 15.19 0.42 -4.08
N HIS A 71 16.38 -0.12 -3.77
CA HIS A 71 16.60 -0.76 -2.47
C HIS A 71 16.37 0.25 -1.36
N CYS A 72 15.55 -0.11 -0.37
CA CYS A 72 15.29 0.74 0.78
C CYS A 72 14.73 -0.09 1.95
N ASP A 73 15.38 0.03 3.10
CA ASP A 73 14.79 -0.34 4.38
C ASP A 73 14.07 0.87 4.97
N HIS A 74 12.76 0.81 5.04
CA HIS A 74 11.94 1.89 5.60
C HIS A 74 12.09 2.08 7.13
N LEU A 75 12.93 1.30 7.80
CA LEU A 75 13.39 1.55 9.17
C LEU A 75 14.59 2.51 9.20
N ASN A 76 15.24 2.77 8.06
CA ASN A 76 16.37 3.65 7.92
C ASN A 76 15.97 4.96 7.23
N ASP A 77 15.82 6.03 8.01
CA ASP A 77 15.36 7.33 7.51
C ASP A 77 16.30 7.92 6.42
N GLU A 78 17.59 7.63 6.46
CA GLU A 78 18.54 8.11 5.45
C GLU A 78 18.34 7.40 4.11
N GLU A 79 18.03 6.10 4.12
CA GLU A 79 17.68 5.39 2.88
C GLU A 79 16.36 5.93 2.31
N VAL A 80 15.36 6.20 3.16
CA VAL A 80 14.09 6.79 2.72
C VAL A 80 14.33 8.18 2.12
N LYS A 81 15.12 9.04 2.75
CA LYS A 81 15.51 10.36 2.19
C LYS A 81 16.18 10.23 0.83
N ALA A 82 17.09 9.27 0.68
CA ALA A 82 17.79 9.02 -0.58
C ALA A 82 16.81 8.65 -1.72
N VAL A 83 15.76 7.88 -1.43
CA VAL A 83 14.69 7.58 -2.41
C VAL A 83 14.03 8.87 -2.90
N PHE A 84 13.60 9.74 -2.00
CA PHE A 84 12.94 11.00 -2.38
C PHE A 84 13.88 11.98 -3.09
N GLN A 85 15.15 12.04 -2.69
CA GLN A 85 16.18 12.83 -3.40
C GLN A 85 16.37 12.33 -4.84
N ARG A 86 16.40 11.01 -5.03
CA ARG A 86 16.50 10.40 -6.35
C ARG A 86 15.29 10.76 -7.22
N ILE A 87 14.06 10.60 -6.68
CA ILE A 87 12.82 10.98 -7.39
C ILE A 87 12.87 12.47 -7.78
N GLN A 88 13.25 13.34 -6.85
CA GLN A 88 13.34 14.77 -7.11
C GLN A 88 14.38 15.10 -8.20
N THR A 89 15.53 14.41 -8.21
CA THR A 89 16.59 14.63 -9.19
C THR A 89 16.21 14.12 -10.58
N GLU A 90 15.61 12.93 -10.66
CA GLU A 90 15.30 12.26 -11.93
C GLU A 90 13.99 12.77 -12.56
N GLN A 91 12.99 13.14 -11.75
CA GLN A 91 11.63 13.42 -12.21
C GLN A 91 11.15 14.84 -11.89
N ASN A 92 11.75 15.49 -10.88
CA ASN A 92 11.32 16.79 -10.35
C ASN A 92 9.82 16.85 -9.98
N ARG A 93 9.21 15.69 -9.69
CA ARG A 93 7.81 15.56 -9.31
C ARG A 93 7.53 14.25 -8.61
N LEU A 94 6.43 14.23 -7.81
CA LEU A 94 5.82 13.02 -7.26
C LEU A 94 4.30 13.22 -7.22
N ASP A 95 3.55 12.44 -7.99
CA ASP A 95 2.10 12.57 -8.08
C ASP A 95 1.36 11.65 -7.11
N ILE A 96 1.92 10.47 -6.85
CA ILE A 96 1.28 9.43 -6.04
C ILE A 96 2.30 8.85 -5.06
N LEU A 97 1.98 8.86 -3.77
CA LEU A 97 2.66 8.08 -2.76
C LEU A 97 1.72 6.98 -2.25
N VAL A 98 2.17 5.73 -2.30
CA VAL A 98 1.45 4.61 -1.68
C VAL A 98 2.24 4.07 -0.49
N ASN A 99 1.73 4.33 0.68
CA ASN A 99 2.21 3.80 1.94
C ASN A 99 1.67 2.38 2.15
N ASN A 100 2.49 1.38 1.80
CA ASN A 100 2.10 -0.03 1.87
C ASN A 100 3.09 -0.89 2.67
N VAL A 101 4.32 -0.42 2.91
CA VAL A 101 5.30 -1.20 3.68
C VAL A 101 4.74 -1.65 5.03
N TRP A 102 4.97 -2.94 5.37
CA TRP A 102 4.44 -3.54 6.59
C TRP A 102 5.40 -4.56 7.18
N GLY A 103 5.73 -4.45 8.46
CA GLY A 103 6.65 -5.35 9.16
C GLY A 103 5.98 -6.48 9.96
N GLY A 104 4.65 -6.44 10.11
CA GLY A 104 3.93 -7.41 10.95
C GLY A 104 3.94 -8.86 10.44
N TYR A 105 4.25 -9.08 9.15
CA TYR A 105 4.32 -10.43 8.59
C TYR A 105 5.58 -11.21 8.95
N GLU A 106 6.62 -10.56 9.45
CA GLU A 106 7.85 -11.22 9.89
C GLU A 106 7.61 -12.20 11.05
N PHE A 107 6.47 -12.09 11.75
CA PHE A 107 6.06 -12.99 12.84
C PHE A 107 5.28 -14.23 12.40
N PHE A 108 4.86 -14.32 11.15
CA PHE A 108 4.18 -15.52 10.65
C PHE A 108 5.11 -16.74 10.62
N ASN A 109 6.43 -16.52 10.66
CA ASN A 109 7.45 -17.58 10.56
C ASN A 109 8.39 -17.63 11.78
N ASP A 110 8.09 -16.93 12.88
CA ASP A 110 8.91 -16.91 14.09
C ASP A 110 8.63 -18.11 15.04
N GLY A 111 7.76 -19.02 14.62
CA GLY A 111 7.33 -20.18 15.39
C GLY A 111 6.21 -19.85 16.40
N THR A 112 5.78 -18.60 16.50
CA THR A 112 4.63 -18.24 17.31
C THR A 112 3.35 -18.40 16.49
N GLU A 113 2.39 -19.15 17.02
CA GLU A 113 1.06 -19.26 16.45
C GLU A 113 0.20 -18.09 16.95
N PHE A 114 0.53 -16.85 16.49
CA PHE A 114 -0.10 -15.62 16.99
C PHE A 114 -1.64 -15.63 16.86
N TRP A 115 -2.20 -16.40 15.94
CA TRP A 115 -3.64 -16.60 15.78
C TRP A 115 -4.25 -17.49 16.87
N LYS A 116 -3.42 -18.19 17.68
CA LYS A 116 -3.84 -18.98 18.84
C LYS A 116 -3.63 -18.26 20.16
N GLU A 117 -3.15 -17.04 20.16
CA GLU A 117 -2.89 -16.28 21.38
C GLU A 117 -4.18 -16.06 22.17
N LYS A 118 -4.09 -16.28 23.49
CA LYS A 118 -5.24 -16.13 24.38
C LYS A 118 -5.61 -14.67 24.68
N GLY A 119 -4.72 -13.71 24.34
CA GLY A 119 -4.95 -12.29 24.54
C GLY A 119 -3.69 -11.45 24.33
N PHE A 120 -3.84 -10.14 24.19
CA PHE A 120 -2.73 -9.22 23.89
C PHE A 120 -1.60 -9.25 24.92
N TRP A 121 -1.89 -9.64 26.17
CA TRP A 121 -0.91 -9.74 27.27
C TRP A 121 0.04 -10.93 27.13
N THR A 122 -0.18 -11.82 26.17
CA THR A 122 0.73 -12.93 25.86
C THR A 122 1.57 -12.66 24.61
N ALA A 123 1.24 -11.60 23.85
CA ALA A 123 1.96 -11.23 22.66
C ALA A 123 3.34 -10.62 22.98
N PRO A 124 4.41 -10.99 22.24
CA PRO A 124 5.73 -10.38 22.44
C PRO A 124 5.70 -8.90 22.06
N LEU A 125 6.36 -8.04 22.87
CA LEU A 125 6.45 -6.59 22.61
C LEU A 125 7.08 -6.28 21.23
N SER A 126 8.00 -7.13 20.76
CA SER A 126 8.62 -6.99 19.44
C SER A 126 7.60 -6.96 18.29
N ARG A 127 6.44 -7.58 18.45
CA ARG A 127 5.34 -7.51 17.46
C ARG A 127 4.78 -6.11 17.34
N TRP A 128 4.58 -5.43 18.48
CA TRP A 128 4.20 -4.03 18.52
C TRP A 128 5.25 -3.17 17.82
N ASP A 129 6.52 -3.29 18.24
CA ASP A 129 7.61 -2.47 17.71
C ASP A 129 7.71 -2.58 16.19
N LYS A 130 7.73 -3.79 15.63
CA LYS A 130 7.84 -4.00 14.18
C LYS A 130 6.61 -3.48 13.42
N SER A 131 5.40 -3.71 13.94
CA SER A 131 4.18 -3.22 13.30
C SER A 131 4.12 -1.71 13.26
N PHE A 132 4.54 -1.05 14.33
CA PHE A 132 4.54 0.42 14.39
C PHE A 132 5.72 1.05 13.67
N GLN A 133 6.91 0.47 13.73
CA GLN A 133 8.09 1.02 13.06
C GLN A 133 8.02 0.84 11.54
N ALA A 134 7.78 -0.39 11.06
CA ALA A 134 7.72 -0.68 9.62
C ALA A 134 6.31 -0.56 8.99
N GLY A 135 5.34 -0.10 9.75
CA GLY A 135 4.00 0.28 9.31
C GLY A 135 3.79 1.76 9.55
N VAL A 136 3.24 2.14 10.72
CA VAL A 136 2.80 3.50 11.02
C VAL A 136 3.90 4.55 10.87
N ARG A 137 5.08 4.34 11.51
CA ARG A 137 6.18 5.32 11.44
C ARG A 137 6.76 5.44 10.04
N ALA A 138 6.93 4.32 9.34
CA ALA A 138 7.44 4.33 7.97
C ALA A 138 6.52 5.10 7.01
N HIS A 139 5.19 4.95 7.17
CA HIS A 139 4.20 5.71 6.42
C HIS A 139 4.26 7.21 6.72
N TYR A 140 4.44 7.57 7.98
CA TYR A 140 4.62 8.97 8.39
C TYR A 140 5.87 9.58 7.77
N VAL A 141 7.04 8.92 7.88
CA VAL A 141 8.31 9.42 7.33
C VAL A 141 8.24 9.62 5.82
N ALA A 142 7.69 8.65 5.08
CA ALA A 142 7.51 8.78 3.65
C ALA A 142 6.57 9.95 3.29
N SER A 143 5.48 10.14 4.04
CA SER A 143 4.54 11.24 3.83
C SER A 143 5.15 12.61 4.13
N VAL A 144 5.97 12.73 5.18
CA VAL A 144 6.72 13.97 5.50
C VAL A 144 7.65 14.37 4.35
N LEU A 145 8.28 13.39 3.69
CA LEU A 145 9.20 13.66 2.57
C LEU A 145 8.45 13.92 1.24
N ALA A 146 7.28 13.31 1.04
CA ALA A 146 6.44 13.52 -0.13
C ALA A 146 5.74 14.89 -0.11
N ALA A 147 5.25 15.31 1.05
CA ALA A 147 4.39 16.49 1.18
C ALA A 147 5.01 17.77 0.61
N PRO A 148 6.29 18.15 0.86
CA PRO A 148 6.87 19.35 0.26
C PRO A 148 6.89 19.33 -1.28
N ILE A 149 7.11 18.16 -1.89
CA ILE A 149 7.11 18.00 -3.34
C ILE A 149 5.69 18.24 -3.87
N MET A 150 4.69 17.57 -3.29
CA MET A 150 3.29 17.67 -3.69
C MET A 150 2.70 19.08 -3.43
N ILE A 151 3.09 19.71 -2.32
CA ILE A 151 2.71 21.11 -2.00
C ILE A 151 3.22 22.04 -3.08
N SER A 152 4.47 21.94 -3.50
CA SER A 152 5.03 22.79 -4.55
C SER A 152 4.34 22.59 -5.90
N GLN A 153 3.77 21.41 -6.15
CA GLN A 153 3.00 21.06 -7.35
C GLN A 153 1.54 21.53 -7.29
N HIS A 154 1.03 21.87 -6.10
CA HIS A 154 -0.40 22.03 -5.82
C HIS A 154 -1.24 20.83 -6.29
N SER A 155 -0.68 19.64 -6.20
CA SER A 155 -1.31 18.39 -6.64
C SER A 155 -0.59 17.19 -6.06
N GLY A 156 -1.32 16.17 -5.63
CA GLY A 156 -0.78 14.89 -5.17
C GLY A 156 -1.84 14.01 -4.54
N LEU A 157 -1.54 12.71 -4.51
CA LEU A 157 -2.33 11.70 -3.79
C LEU A 157 -1.42 10.90 -2.88
N ILE A 158 -1.71 10.87 -1.58
CA ILE A 158 -1.12 9.95 -0.61
C ILE A 158 -2.18 8.90 -0.27
N ALA A 159 -1.88 7.62 -0.49
CA ALA A 159 -2.76 6.51 -0.16
C ALA A 159 -2.11 5.60 0.89
N ASN A 160 -2.72 5.50 2.07
CA ASN A 160 -2.32 4.55 3.11
C ASN A 160 -3.07 3.23 2.91
N ILE A 161 -2.36 2.12 2.77
CA ILE A 161 -2.98 0.79 2.71
C ILE A 161 -3.28 0.34 4.13
N SER A 162 -4.55 0.43 4.47
CA SER A 162 -5.07 0.06 5.79
C SER A 162 -5.97 -1.19 5.67
N PHE A 163 -6.80 -1.45 6.68
CA PHE A 163 -7.67 -2.61 6.67
C PHE A 163 -8.79 -2.46 7.70
N PHE A 164 -9.86 -3.19 7.52
CA PHE A 164 -11.02 -3.25 8.43
C PHE A 164 -10.66 -3.51 9.90
N ALA A 165 -9.49 -4.08 10.17
CA ALA A 165 -8.96 -4.24 11.52
C ALA A 165 -8.92 -2.94 12.33
N ALA A 166 -8.82 -1.78 11.66
CA ALA A 166 -8.88 -0.46 12.30
C ALA A 166 -10.22 -0.19 13.01
N GLN A 167 -11.29 -0.89 12.60
CA GLN A 167 -12.66 -0.68 13.06
C GLN A 167 -13.25 -1.95 13.71
N ARG A 168 -12.44 -3.00 13.94
CA ARG A 168 -12.86 -4.29 14.51
C ARG A 168 -12.06 -4.64 15.74
N ASP A 169 -12.74 -5.17 16.75
CA ASP A 169 -12.11 -5.55 18.03
C ASP A 169 -11.49 -6.96 17.99
N ASP A 170 -11.89 -7.80 17.02
CA ASP A 170 -11.51 -9.22 16.91
C ASP A 170 -10.24 -9.50 16.09
N LYS A 171 -9.58 -8.47 15.56
CA LYS A 171 -8.36 -8.61 14.73
C LYS A 171 -7.05 -8.45 15.50
N GLY A 172 -7.14 -8.41 16.82
CA GLY A 172 -5.99 -8.26 17.71
C GLY A 172 -5.51 -6.82 17.90
N VAL A 173 -5.06 -6.51 19.12
CA VAL A 173 -4.72 -5.15 19.55
C VAL A 173 -3.64 -4.52 18.68
N VAL A 174 -2.54 -5.21 18.44
CA VAL A 174 -1.39 -4.64 17.69
C VAL A 174 -1.79 -4.26 16.27
N TYR A 175 -2.47 -5.17 15.56
CA TYR A 175 -2.85 -4.94 14.18
C TYR A 175 -3.97 -3.91 14.06
N GLY A 176 -5.01 -4.02 14.90
CA GLY A 176 -6.13 -3.08 14.91
C GLY A 176 -5.68 -1.65 15.21
N VAL A 177 -4.87 -1.46 16.26
CA VAL A 177 -4.37 -0.12 16.62
C VAL A 177 -3.44 0.46 15.57
N ALA A 178 -2.57 -0.34 14.96
CA ALA A 178 -1.69 0.13 13.89
C ALA A 178 -2.49 0.59 12.66
N LYS A 179 -3.53 -0.17 12.26
CA LYS A 179 -4.41 0.22 11.15
C LYS A 179 -5.30 1.43 11.47
N ALA A 180 -5.78 1.54 12.72
CA ALA A 180 -6.48 2.74 13.19
C ALA A 180 -5.57 3.98 13.19
N ALA A 181 -4.28 3.81 13.51
CA ALA A 181 -3.30 4.88 13.41
C ALA A 181 -3.07 5.34 11.96
N ASP A 182 -3.00 4.42 10.99
CA ASP A 182 -2.92 4.74 9.56
C ASP A 182 -4.13 5.58 9.10
N ASP A 183 -5.34 5.21 9.52
CA ASP A 183 -6.57 5.93 9.17
C ASP A 183 -6.62 7.32 9.80
N ARG A 184 -6.27 7.40 11.09
CA ARG A 184 -6.23 8.68 11.78
C ARG A 184 -5.17 9.60 11.19
N MET A 185 -4.02 9.06 10.82
CA MET A 185 -2.95 9.79 10.15
C MET A 185 -3.41 10.34 8.80
N ALA A 186 -4.10 9.54 7.99
CA ALA A 186 -4.67 9.99 6.72
C ALA A 186 -5.63 11.17 6.92
N ALA A 187 -6.52 11.10 7.90
CA ALA A 187 -7.47 12.17 8.19
C ALA A 187 -6.78 13.47 8.66
N CYS A 188 -5.76 13.37 9.51
CA CYS A 188 -4.99 14.53 9.97
C CYS A 188 -4.20 15.17 8.83
N MET A 189 -3.47 14.38 8.03
CA MET A 189 -2.71 14.85 6.88
C MET A 189 -3.62 15.50 5.83
N ALA A 190 -4.80 14.93 5.57
CA ALA A 190 -5.78 15.49 4.66
C ALA A 190 -6.26 16.89 5.10
N TYR A 191 -6.42 17.09 6.40
CA TYR A 191 -6.77 18.40 6.94
C TYR A 191 -5.67 19.43 6.69
N GLU A 192 -4.41 19.10 6.99
CA GLU A 192 -3.25 19.99 6.83
C GLU A 192 -2.93 20.28 5.36
N LEU A 193 -3.13 19.30 4.46
CA LEU A 193 -2.77 19.41 3.05
C LEU A 193 -3.89 19.96 2.15
N ARG A 194 -5.07 20.24 2.71
CA ARG A 194 -6.27 20.66 1.95
C ARG A 194 -6.04 21.91 1.10
N GLU A 195 -5.43 22.96 1.68
CA GLU A 195 -5.17 24.22 0.99
C GLU A 195 -4.12 24.09 -0.12
N HIS A 196 -3.35 23.00 -0.10
CA HIS A 196 -2.34 22.69 -1.10
C HIS A 196 -2.84 21.78 -2.22
N ASN A 197 -4.14 21.42 -2.22
CA ASN A 197 -4.76 20.54 -3.21
C ASN A 197 -4.06 19.17 -3.28
N VAL A 198 -3.63 18.64 -2.13
CA VAL A 198 -3.06 17.30 -1.98
C VAL A 198 -4.04 16.43 -1.21
N ALA A 199 -4.49 15.35 -1.84
CA ALA A 199 -5.44 14.43 -1.23
C ALA A 199 -4.70 13.34 -0.44
N VAL A 200 -5.30 12.93 0.69
CA VAL A 200 -4.82 11.79 1.48
C VAL A 200 -5.99 10.87 1.79
N VAL A 201 -5.85 9.59 1.50
CA VAL A 201 -6.90 8.59 1.76
C VAL A 201 -6.34 7.36 2.45
N SER A 202 -7.16 6.64 3.21
CA SER A 202 -6.92 5.25 3.57
C SER A 202 -7.69 4.35 2.62
N LEU A 203 -7.04 3.29 2.09
CA LEU A 203 -7.67 2.31 1.22
C LEU A 203 -7.72 0.96 1.93
N TYR A 204 -8.91 0.38 2.00
CA TYR A 204 -9.16 -0.95 2.56
C TYR A 204 -9.34 -1.97 1.43
N PRO A 205 -8.38 -2.83 1.20
CA PRO A 205 -8.60 -4.04 0.39
C PRO A 205 -9.58 -4.99 1.07
N GLY A 206 -10.25 -5.82 0.25
CA GLY A 206 -10.91 -7.03 0.73
C GLY A 206 -9.89 -8.14 1.03
N LEU A 207 -10.31 -9.41 0.91
CA LEU A 207 -9.37 -10.53 0.97
C LEU A 207 -8.54 -10.56 -0.33
N VAL A 208 -7.25 -10.26 -0.22
CA VAL A 208 -6.35 -10.17 -1.38
C VAL A 208 -5.62 -11.49 -1.59
N ARG A 209 -5.65 -12.02 -2.82
CA ARG A 209 -4.94 -13.23 -3.25
C ARG A 209 -3.42 -12.99 -3.38
N THR A 210 -2.80 -12.61 -2.26
CA THR A 210 -1.33 -12.51 -2.17
C THR A 210 -0.68 -13.88 -2.16
N GLU A 211 0.64 -13.95 -2.35
CA GLU A 211 1.42 -15.19 -2.29
C GLU A 211 1.21 -15.90 -0.94
N SER A 212 1.14 -15.16 0.17
CA SER A 212 0.88 -15.70 1.50
C SER A 212 -0.53 -16.30 1.63
N VAL A 213 -1.56 -15.59 1.15
CA VAL A 213 -2.95 -16.09 1.16
C VAL A 213 -3.07 -17.32 0.26
N MET A 214 -2.45 -17.31 -0.92
CA MET A 214 -2.50 -18.46 -1.83
C MET A 214 -1.76 -19.67 -1.30
N LYS A 215 -0.67 -19.50 -0.53
CA LYS A 215 0.01 -20.60 0.18
C LYS A 215 -0.89 -21.26 1.24
N ALA A 216 -1.88 -20.53 1.74
CA ALA A 216 -2.85 -20.99 2.75
C ALA A 216 -4.30 -20.98 2.22
N ALA A 217 -4.50 -21.09 0.90
CA ALA A 217 -5.81 -20.90 0.25
C ALA A 217 -6.92 -21.83 0.80
N GLN A 218 -6.55 -23.03 1.28
CA GLN A 218 -7.50 -24.00 1.87
C GLN A 218 -8.21 -23.48 3.13
N TYR A 219 -7.73 -22.40 3.74
CA TYR A 219 -8.33 -21.81 4.96
C TYR A 219 -9.19 -20.56 4.67
N PHE A 220 -9.28 -20.14 3.41
CA PHE A 220 -9.96 -18.91 3.03
C PHE A 220 -11.08 -19.16 2.01
N ASP A 221 -12.19 -18.44 2.15
CA ASP A 221 -13.18 -18.31 1.08
C ASP A 221 -12.72 -17.23 0.09
N LEU A 222 -12.27 -17.67 -1.08
CA LEU A 222 -11.74 -16.80 -2.13
C LEU A 222 -12.82 -16.30 -3.11
N THR A 223 -14.11 -16.59 -2.90
CA THR A 223 -15.19 -16.27 -3.85
C THR A 223 -15.34 -14.78 -4.11
N ASN A 224 -15.15 -13.94 -3.07
CA ASN A 224 -15.17 -12.47 -3.14
C ASN A 224 -13.78 -11.85 -2.93
N SER A 225 -12.72 -12.57 -3.30
CA SER A 225 -11.35 -12.10 -3.13
C SER A 225 -10.90 -11.19 -4.30
N GLU A 226 -9.91 -10.36 -4.02
CA GLU A 226 -9.33 -9.39 -4.95
C GLU A 226 -7.93 -9.86 -5.39
N SER A 227 -7.52 -9.57 -6.64
CA SER A 227 -6.10 -9.68 -6.98
C SER A 227 -5.31 -8.53 -6.36
N PRO A 228 -4.00 -8.67 -6.12
CA PRO A 228 -3.17 -7.55 -5.70
C PRO A 228 -3.21 -6.36 -6.68
N GLN A 229 -3.31 -6.63 -7.98
CA GLN A 229 -3.35 -5.62 -9.05
C GLN A 229 -4.66 -4.82 -9.07
N PHE A 230 -5.77 -5.41 -8.61
CA PHE A 230 -7.04 -4.72 -8.45
C PHE A 230 -6.94 -3.48 -7.56
N ILE A 231 -6.15 -3.58 -6.48
CA ILE A 231 -5.89 -2.45 -5.58
C ILE A 231 -5.15 -1.32 -6.33
N GLY A 232 -4.17 -1.70 -7.17
CA GLY A 232 -3.43 -0.75 -8.02
C GLY A 232 -4.32 -0.02 -9.03
N ARG A 233 -5.28 -0.73 -9.65
CA ARG A 233 -6.32 -0.12 -10.51
C ARG A 233 -7.15 0.88 -9.73
N GLY A 234 -7.50 0.58 -8.48
CA GLY A 234 -8.22 1.49 -7.59
C GLY A 234 -7.44 2.78 -7.33
N ILE A 235 -6.14 2.68 -7.01
CA ILE A 235 -5.29 3.84 -6.81
C ILE A 235 -5.13 4.64 -8.11
N ALA A 236 -4.97 3.98 -9.26
CA ALA A 236 -4.90 4.65 -10.56
C ALA A 236 -6.19 5.45 -10.87
N ALA A 237 -7.36 4.87 -10.56
CA ALA A 237 -8.64 5.55 -10.71
C ALA A 237 -8.76 6.78 -9.79
N LEU A 238 -8.40 6.64 -8.51
CA LEU A 238 -8.37 7.75 -7.55
C LEU A 238 -7.39 8.87 -7.96
N ALA A 239 -6.23 8.50 -8.47
CA ALA A 239 -5.23 9.48 -8.93
C ALA A 239 -5.65 10.28 -10.17
N THR A 240 -6.64 9.80 -10.90
CA THR A 240 -7.23 10.47 -12.07
C THR A 240 -8.60 11.11 -11.80
N ASP A 241 -9.11 10.98 -10.59
CA ASP A 241 -10.40 11.58 -10.21
C ASP A 241 -10.27 13.09 -10.06
N PRO A 242 -10.95 13.91 -10.89
CA PRO A 242 -10.95 15.36 -10.76
C PRO A 242 -11.55 15.84 -9.44
N ASN A 243 -12.31 14.99 -8.75
CA ASN A 243 -12.97 15.27 -7.49
C ASN A 243 -12.28 14.61 -6.29
N ILE A 244 -11.03 14.15 -6.42
CA ILE A 244 -10.32 13.39 -5.37
C ILE A 244 -10.29 14.14 -4.02
N MET A 245 -10.27 15.49 -4.04
CA MET A 245 -10.29 16.31 -2.81
C MET A 245 -11.57 16.12 -1.98
N GLN A 246 -12.69 15.68 -2.58
CA GLN A 246 -13.92 15.37 -1.85
C GLN A 246 -13.80 14.04 -1.07
N LYS A 247 -12.86 13.17 -1.46
CA LYS A 247 -12.56 11.89 -0.81
C LYS A 247 -11.41 12.00 0.20
N SER A 248 -10.70 13.13 0.21
CA SER A 248 -9.55 13.34 1.10
C SER A 248 -9.95 13.27 2.56
N GLY A 249 -9.19 12.51 3.36
CA GLY A 249 -9.44 12.24 4.77
C GLY A 249 -10.38 11.04 5.03
N GLN A 250 -10.87 10.39 3.99
CA GLN A 250 -11.80 9.27 4.12
C GLN A 250 -11.09 7.91 4.05
N VAL A 251 -11.76 6.92 4.63
CA VAL A 251 -11.50 5.50 4.42
C VAL A 251 -12.33 5.05 3.21
N LEU A 252 -11.67 4.49 2.22
CA LEU A 252 -12.27 3.98 0.99
C LEU A 252 -12.11 2.47 0.91
N ILE A 253 -13.10 1.76 0.38
CA ILE A 253 -13.06 0.32 0.17
C ILE A 253 -12.73 0.07 -1.31
N SER A 254 -11.70 -0.74 -1.60
CA SER A 254 -11.23 -1.03 -2.97
C SER A 254 -12.36 -1.44 -3.93
N ALA A 255 -13.22 -2.36 -3.51
CA ALA A 255 -14.35 -2.81 -4.31
C ALA A 255 -15.42 -1.73 -4.51
N ALA A 256 -15.61 -0.79 -3.55
CA ALA A 256 -16.50 0.35 -3.74
C ALA A 256 -15.92 1.35 -4.75
N VAL A 257 -14.62 1.60 -4.69
CA VAL A 257 -13.90 2.39 -5.70
C VAL A 257 -14.05 1.76 -7.08
N ALA A 258 -13.94 0.43 -7.19
CA ALA A 258 -14.11 -0.27 -8.46
C ALA A 258 -15.54 -0.11 -9.03
N GLN A 259 -16.57 -0.13 -8.20
CA GLN A 259 -17.94 0.12 -8.63
C GLN A 259 -18.14 1.56 -9.11
N GLU A 260 -17.61 2.54 -8.37
CA GLU A 260 -17.72 3.97 -8.71
C GLU A 260 -17.02 4.27 -10.06
N PHE A 261 -15.79 3.77 -10.24
CA PHE A 261 -14.99 4.04 -11.43
C PHE A 261 -15.14 2.98 -12.54
N ARG A 262 -15.97 1.96 -12.34
CA ARG A 262 -16.38 0.95 -13.33
C ARG A 262 -15.20 0.16 -13.91
N PHE A 263 -14.29 -0.27 -13.07
CA PHE A 263 -13.25 -1.23 -13.46
C PHE A 263 -13.46 -2.60 -12.79
N SER A 264 -12.91 -3.64 -13.40
CA SER A 264 -12.94 -5.02 -12.90
C SER A 264 -11.54 -5.48 -12.49
N ASP A 265 -11.46 -6.62 -11.81
CA ASP A 265 -10.22 -7.31 -11.51
C ASP A 265 -9.58 -7.87 -12.81
N ILE A 266 -8.34 -8.36 -12.72
CA ILE A 266 -7.58 -8.90 -13.86
C ILE A 266 -8.25 -10.13 -14.50
N ASP A 267 -9.04 -10.87 -13.73
CA ASP A 267 -9.82 -12.02 -14.19
C ASP A 267 -11.23 -11.64 -14.70
N GLY A 268 -11.54 -10.34 -14.82
CA GLY A 268 -12.81 -9.80 -15.25
C GLY A 268 -13.89 -9.77 -14.17
N LYS A 269 -13.63 -10.30 -12.97
CA LYS A 269 -14.58 -10.26 -11.86
C LYS A 269 -14.67 -8.85 -11.26
N GLN A 270 -15.81 -8.60 -10.63
CA GLN A 270 -16.03 -7.38 -9.85
C GLN A 270 -16.35 -7.77 -8.41
N PRO A 271 -15.35 -7.78 -7.52
CA PRO A 271 -15.57 -8.02 -6.11
C PRO A 271 -16.61 -7.06 -5.54
N ARG A 272 -17.49 -7.56 -4.69
CA ARG A 272 -18.46 -6.70 -4.01
C ARG A 272 -17.82 -6.00 -2.81
N PRO A 273 -18.17 -4.75 -2.54
CA PRO A 273 -17.78 -4.09 -1.30
C PRO A 273 -18.30 -4.89 -0.10
N ILE A 274 -17.45 -5.04 0.91
CA ILE A 274 -17.81 -5.63 2.19
C ILE A 274 -17.90 -4.55 3.26
N THR A 275 -18.73 -4.80 4.25
CA THR A 275 -18.86 -3.95 5.44
C THR A 275 -17.85 -4.35 6.52
N VAL A 276 -17.71 -3.51 7.55
CA VAL A 276 -16.88 -3.80 8.73
C VAL A 276 -17.29 -5.14 9.38
N ASN A 277 -18.56 -5.48 9.37
CA ASN A 277 -19.06 -6.71 10.02
C ASN A 277 -18.79 -7.98 9.19
N GLU A 278 -18.52 -7.85 7.89
CA GLU A 278 -18.25 -8.97 6.97
C GLU A 278 -16.75 -9.25 6.80
N ALA A 279 -15.87 -8.35 7.25
CA ALA A 279 -14.42 -8.39 7.02
C ALA A 279 -13.64 -9.35 7.96
#